data_e30e8f0fc2ad2fd22c392da950ef3808
#
_entry.id   e30e8f0fc2ad2fd22c392da950ef3808
#
_cell.length_a   1.000
_cell.length_b   1.000
_cell.length_c   1.000
_cell.angle_alpha   90.00
_cell.angle_beta   90.00
_cell.angle_gamma   90.00
#
_symmetry.space_group_name_H-M   'P 1'
#
loop_
_entity.id
_entity.type
_entity.pdbx_description
1 polymer ?
#
loop_
_entity_poly.entity_id
_entity_poly.type
_entity_poly.pdbx_seq_one_letter_code
_entity_poly.pdbx_strand_id
1 'polypeptide(L)'
;MVVAGGVIVAGNSYRFDERSLTIPVDGGHLQAVLTTPRGGEATGLVVMVHGDGPIDATGDGLYYPWFEGAADAGWATLSWSKPGIGGSTGDWLAQTLDDRAAEVGVAVEWAKREPGVPSDRIVLWGASQAGWVLPQVVAARSDIDGVVAVSTAVNWLRQGRYNLESELDHQEASTAERTQSVTESDHVRAILQRGASYDEYRAETPEQNPMSRERWRFVTLNFQSDATSDLRAAAPRDIPWHLMAGTHDRNVDINETERVYRDILGDQLTLGRFEAAHSMVRPVMEDAQVVGIATAIAWPRALFAPGVIDDYRGFLAPLAD
;
A
#
# COMPACT_ATOMS: atom_id res chain seq x y z
N MET A 1 11.76 -24.73 -25.09
CA MET A 1 11.91 -24.74 -23.61
C MET A 1 13.08 -23.86 -23.11
N VAL A 2 14.28 -23.90 -23.71
CA VAL A 2 15.46 -23.13 -23.27
C VAL A 2 15.23 -21.60 -23.34
N VAL A 3 14.54 -21.08 -24.36
CA VAL A 3 14.26 -19.63 -24.51
C VAL A 3 13.31 -19.11 -23.45
N ALA A 4 12.25 -19.85 -23.12
CA ALA A 4 11.29 -19.45 -22.09
C ALA A 4 11.95 -19.38 -20.68
N GLY A 5 12.81 -20.37 -20.35
CA GLY A 5 13.56 -20.36 -19.09
C GLY A 5 14.53 -19.17 -18.99
N GLY A 6 15.20 -18.80 -20.09
CA GLY A 6 16.09 -17.65 -20.14
C GLY A 6 15.37 -16.30 -19.93
N VAL A 7 14.17 -16.15 -20.47
CA VAL A 7 13.33 -14.94 -20.28
C VAL A 7 12.90 -14.80 -18.82
N ILE A 8 12.44 -15.86 -18.18
CA ILE A 8 12.02 -15.83 -16.77
C ILE A 8 13.18 -15.47 -15.85
N VAL A 9 14.36 -16.07 -16.04
CA VAL A 9 15.56 -15.77 -15.25
C VAL A 9 15.98 -14.30 -15.42
N ALA A 10 16.01 -13.79 -16.64
CA ALA A 10 16.35 -12.39 -16.91
C ALA A 10 15.31 -11.42 -16.34
N GLY A 11 14.01 -11.75 -16.47
CA GLY A 11 12.90 -10.94 -15.95
C GLY A 11 12.88 -10.81 -14.44
N ASN A 12 13.36 -11.84 -13.74
CA ASN A 12 13.42 -11.92 -12.27
C ASN A 12 14.83 -11.70 -11.70
N SER A 13 15.77 -11.19 -12.50
CA SER A 13 17.09 -10.78 -12.02
C SER A 13 17.09 -9.30 -11.68
N TYR A 14 17.26 -8.95 -10.39
CA TYR A 14 17.20 -7.59 -9.88
C TYR A 14 18.59 -7.07 -9.44
N ARG A 15 18.77 -5.74 -9.43
CA ARG A 15 20.03 -5.05 -9.14
C ARG A 15 20.14 -4.65 -7.67
N PHE A 16 19.69 -5.49 -6.78
CA PHE A 16 19.86 -5.30 -5.33
C PHE A 16 20.33 -6.62 -4.69
N ASP A 17 20.86 -6.52 -3.50
CA ASP A 17 21.11 -7.65 -2.62
C ASP A 17 19.97 -7.74 -1.59
N GLU A 18 19.52 -8.95 -1.26
CA GLU A 18 18.41 -9.19 -0.34
C GLU A 18 18.87 -10.00 0.86
N ARG A 19 18.38 -9.60 2.04
CA ARG A 19 18.62 -10.28 3.32
C ARG A 19 17.31 -10.46 4.07
N SER A 20 16.98 -11.69 4.44
CA SER A 20 15.86 -11.97 5.36
C SER A 20 16.22 -11.56 6.78
N LEU A 21 15.27 -10.97 7.48
CA LEU A 21 15.40 -10.44 8.83
C LEU A 21 14.17 -10.80 9.68
N THR A 22 14.34 -10.65 10.98
CA THR A 22 13.25 -10.79 11.95
C THR A 22 13.19 -9.55 12.82
N ILE A 23 12.07 -8.84 12.80
CA ILE A 23 11.83 -7.67 13.65
C ILE A 23 11.08 -8.14 14.90
N PRO A 24 11.68 -8.04 16.11
CA PRO A 24 10.98 -8.35 17.34
C PRO A 24 9.86 -7.34 17.60
N VAL A 25 8.69 -7.84 17.97
CA VAL A 25 7.53 -7.05 18.43
C VAL A 25 6.99 -7.65 19.71
N ASP A 26 6.17 -6.90 20.43
CA ASP A 26 5.53 -7.41 21.65
C ASP A 26 4.75 -8.70 21.38
N GLY A 27 5.12 -9.75 22.10
CA GLY A 27 4.49 -11.08 21.98
C GLY A 27 4.88 -11.86 20.73
N GLY A 28 5.88 -11.42 19.93
CA GLY A 28 6.26 -12.16 18.74
C GLY A 28 7.32 -11.51 17.87
N HIS A 29 7.14 -11.68 16.56
CA HIS A 29 8.06 -11.14 15.56
C HIS A 29 7.37 -10.93 14.21
N LEU A 30 7.94 -10.08 13.38
CA LEU A 30 7.60 -9.89 11.97
C LEU A 30 8.73 -10.43 11.11
N GLN A 31 8.40 -11.25 10.13
CA GLN A 31 9.33 -11.69 9.09
C GLN A 31 9.53 -10.57 8.08
N ALA A 32 10.76 -10.16 7.84
CA ALA A 32 11.10 -9.01 7.03
C ALA A 32 12.17 -9.33 5.98
N VAL A 33 12.24 -8.50 4.95
CA VAL A 33 13.34 -8.44 4.00
C VAL A 33 13.94 -7.04 4.02
N LEU A 34 15.27 -6.98 3.97
CA LEU A 34 16.03 -5.78 3.68
C LEU A 34 16.70 -5.95 2.33
N THR A 35 16.46 -5.02 1.43
CA THR A 35 17.20 -4.94 0.17
C THR A 35 18.15 -3.76 0.18
N THR A 36 19.32 -3.90 -0.42
CA THR A 36 20.35 -2.86 -0.50
C THR A 36 20.88 -2.74 -1.92
N PRO A 37 21.34 -1.55 -2.34
CA PRO A 37 22.02 -1.38 -3.63
C PRO A 37 23.17 -2.37 -3.78
N ARG A 38 23.26 -3.01 -4.95
CA ARG A 38 24.35 -3.97 -5.22
C ARG A 38 25.68 -3.28 -5.38
N GLY A 39 26.64 -3.63 -4.53
CA GLY A 39 28.02 -3.14 -4.61
C GLY A 39 28.23 -1.70 -4.13
N GLY A 40 27.24 -1.09 -3.45
CA GLY A 40 27.33 0.25 -2.86
C GLY A 40 26.76 0.30 -1.45
N GLU A 41 27.11 1.36 -0.70
CA GLU A 41 26.44 1.70 0.55
C GLU A 41 25.13 2.41 0.23
N ALA A 42 24.07 2.09 0.97
CA ALA A 42 22.82 2.81 0.85
C ALA A 42 22.86 4.12 1.65
N THR A 43 22.30 5.18 1.09
CA THR A 43 22.25 6.52 1.70
C THR A 43 21.14 6.68 2.73
N GLY A 44 20.14 5.81 2.70
CA GLY A 44 18.99 5.83 3.60
C GLY A 44 18.09 4.60 3.40
N LEU A 45 16.96 4.61 4.09
CA LEU A 45 16.01 3.51 4.17
C LEU A 45 14.62 3.92 3.69
N VAL A 46 14.09 3.19 2.72
CA VAL A 46 12.66 3.18 2.42
C VAL A 46 11.98 2.15 3.32
N VAL A 47 10.99 2.56 4.09
CA VAL A 47 10.15 1.68 4.92
C VAL A 47 8.82 1.48 4.23
N MET A 48 8.50 0.24 3.84
CA MET A 48 7.28 -0.07 3.08
C MET A 48 6.10 -0.39 3.99
N VAL A 49 5.00 0.35 3.78
CA VAL A 49 3.72 0.17 4.46
C VAL A 49 2.69 -0.39 3.48
N HIS A 50 2.35 -1.66 3.62
CA HIS A 50 1.49 -2.37 2.68
C HIS A 50 0.04 -1.89 2.68
N GLY A 51 -0.64 -2.05 1.55
CA GLY A 51 -2.09 -1.86 1.39
C GLY A 51 -2.93 -2.88 2.16
N ASP A 52 -4.21 -3.04 1.80
CA ASP A 52 -5.09 -4.08 2.37
C ASP A 52 -4.68 -5.48 1.89
N GLY A 53 -5.08 -6.51 2.64
CA GLY A 53 -4.85 -7.92 2.27
C GLY A 53 -3.73 -8.61 3.06
N PRO A 54 -3.61 -9.94 2.90
CA PRO A 54 -2.62 -10.79 3.55
C PRO A 54 -1.28 -10.73 2.80
N ILE A 55 -0.55 -9.64 2.94
CA ILE A 55 0.64 -9.33 2.14
C ILE A 55 1.90 -9.77 2.89
N ASP A 56 2.76 -10.56 2.24
CA ASP A 56 4.09 -10.90 2.71
C ASP A 56 5.09 -9.77 2.44
N ALA A 57 6.32 -9.90 2.93
CA ALA A 57 7.36 -8.88 2.82
C ALA A 57 7.71 -8.48 1.37
N THR A 58 7.41 -9.33 0.39
CA THR A 58 7.73 -9.11 -1.03
C THR A 58 6.50 -8.86 -1.90
N GLY A 59 5.30 -9.00 -1.33
CA GLY A 59 4.05 -8.99 -2.08
C GLY A 59 4.03 -10.09 -3.15
N ASP A 60 4.41 -11.32 -2.78
CA ASP A 60 4.60 -12.43 -3.72
C ASP A 60 5.56 -12.09 -4.89
N GLY A 61 6.57 -11.24 -4.62
CA GLY A 61 7.55 -10.77 -5.61
C GLY A 61 7.10 -9.56 -6.44
N LEU A 62 5.88 -9.09 -6.28
CA LEU A 62 5.36 -7.93 -7.02
C LEU A 62 5.99 -6.60 -6.57
N TYR A 63 6.62 -6.56 -5.39
CA TYR A 63 7.33 -5.39 -4.90
C TYR A 63 8.78 -5.27 -5.37
N TYR A 64 9.35 -6.30 -5.98
CA TYR A 64 10.73 -6.26 -6.46
C TYR A 64 11.07 -5.12 -7.41
N PRO A 65 10.19 -4.68 -8.34
CA PRO A 65 10.46 -3.48 -9.14
C PRO A 65 10.56 -2.19 -8.32
N TRP A 66 9.81 -2.08 -7.21
CA TRP A 66 9.92 -0.96 -6.27
C TRP A 66 11.23 -1.02 -5.47
N PHE A 67 11.62 -2.22 -5.01
CA PHE A 67 12.92 -2.43 -4.33
C PHE A 67 14.07 -2.07 -5.25
N GLU A 68 14.00 -2.47 -6.53
CA GLU A 68 15.01 -2.12 -7.53
C GLU A 68 15.05 -0.61 -7.80
N GLY A 69 13.89 0.05 -7.89
CA GLY A 69 13.80 1.49 -8.05
C GLY A 69 14.45 2.26 -6.91
N ALA A 70 14.24 1.81 -5.67
CA ALA A 70 14.91 2.35 -4.49
C ALA A 70 16.43 2.12 -4.55
N ALA A 71 16.85 0.88 -4.85
CA ALA A 71 18.27 0.53 -4.96
C ALA A 71 19.00 1.32 -6.05
N ASP A 72 18.37 1.53 -7.21
CA ASP A 72 18.90 2.37 -8.29
C ASP A 72 19.02 3.85 -7.91
N ALA A 73 18.24 4.31 -6.93
CA ALA A 73 18.36 5.66 -6.34
C ALA A 73 19.32 5.71 -5.13
N GLY A 74 20.00 4.61 -4.81
CA GLY A 74 20.94 4.54 -3.68
C GLY A 74 20.30 4.26 -2.32
N TRP A 75 19.04 3.79 -2.27
CA TRP A 75 18.29 3.53 -1.05
C TRP A 75 18.16 2.04 -0.75
N ALA A 76 18.26 1.68 0.52
CA ALA A 76 17.80 0.37 1.00
C ALA A 76 16.27 0.36 1.13
N THR A 77 15.68 -0.84 1.16
CA THR A 77 14.24 -0.99 1.45
C THR A 77 14.04 -2.02 2.54
N LEU A 78 13.27 -1.66 3.58
CA LEU A 78 12.77 -2.56 4.61
C LEU A 78 11.29 -2.80 4.38
N SER A 79 10.93 -4.07 4.25
CA SER A 79 9.54 -4.53 4.09
C SER A 79 9.31 -5.75 4.97
N TRP A 80 8.10 -5.92 5.51
CA TRP A 80 7.79 -7.08 6.35
C TRP A 80 6.43 -7.67 6.05
N SER A 81 6.32 -8.96 6.26
CA SER A 81 5.06 -9.69 6.18
C SER A 81 4.12 -9.24 7.29
N LYS A 82 2.87 -8.96 6.94
CA LYS A 82 1.86 -8.58 7.94
C LYS A 82 1.72 -9.63 9.04
N PRO A 83 1.26 -9.26 10.23
CA PRO A 83 1.00 -10.22 11.31
C PRO A 83 0.16 -11.41 10.85
N GLY A 84 0.66 -12.63 11.13
CA GLY A 84 0.05 -13.89 10.70
C GLY A 84 0.36 -14.33 9.26
N ILE A 85 1.15 -13.56 8.50
CA ILE A 85 1.50 -13.86 7.11
C ILE A 85 3.01 -14.14 7.00
N GLY A 86 3.39 -15.01 6.06
CA GLY A 86 4.79 -15.24 5.66
C GLY A 86 5.74 -15.58 6.81
N GLY A 87 5.24 -16.17 7.90
CA GLY A 87 6.02 -16.50 9.10
C GLY A 87 5.99 -15.44 10.21
N SER A 88 5.38 -14.26 10.00
CA SER A 88 5.10 -13.30 11.06
C SER A 88 4.10 -13.84 12.06
N THR A 89 4.27 -13.53 13.34
CA THR A 89 3.29 -13.85 14.39
C THR A 89 2.12 -12.88 14.39
N GLY A 90 1.01 -13.23 15.05
CA GLY A 90 -0.13 -12.33 15.21
C GLY A 90 -1.24 -12.55 14.18
N ASP A 91 -2.08 -11.52 14.01
CA ASP A 91 -3.25 -11.52 13.11
C ASP A 91 -3.51 -10.09 12.61
N TRP A 92 -3.24 -9.82 11.35
CA TRP A 92 -3.44 -8.50 10.74
C TRP A 92 -4.92 -8.06 10.71
N LEU A 93 -5.86 -9.02 10.70
CA LEU A 93 -7.30 -8.74 10.77
C LEU A 93 -7.76 -8.34 12.18
N ALA A 94 -6.89 -8.45 13.19
CA ALA A 94 -7.13 -7.98 14.54
C ALA A 94 -6.63 -6.54 14.80
N GLN A 95 -5.87 -5.96 13.86
CA GLN A 95 -5.27 -4.63 14.01
C GLN A 95 -6.24 -3.50 13.63
N THR A 96 -6.19 -2.41 14.39
CA THR A 96 -6.63 -1.10 13.94
C THR A 96 -5.57 -0.48 13.00
N LEU A 97 -5.91 0.60 12.31
CA LEU A 97 -4.92 1.35 11.52
C LEU A 97 -3.94 2.11 12.43
N ASP A 98 -4.34 2.43 13.65
CA ASP A 98 -3.45 2.98 14.69
C ASP A 98 -2.42 1.93 15.15
N ASP A 99 -2.84 0.67 15.33
CA ASP A 99 -1.92 -0.44 15.63
C ASP A 99 -0.89 -0.62 14.50
N ARG A 100 -1.33 -0.47 13.24
CA ARG A 100 -0.42 -0.52 12.09
C ARG A 100 0.56 0.66 12.07
N ALA A 101 0.13 1.86 12.44
CA ALA A 101 1.03 3.01 12.56
C ALA A 101 2.05 2.79 13.69
N ALA A 102 1.64 2.24 14.82
CA ALA A 102 2.53 1.85 15.90
C ALA A 102 3.53 0.76 15.47
N GLU A 103 3.09 -0.25 14.69
CA GLU A 103 3.94 -1.30 14.12
C GLU A 103 5.03 -0.71 13.21
N VAL A 104 4.68 0.26 12.34
CA VAL A 104 5.67 1.00 11.54
C VAL A 104 6.68 1.70 12.44
N GLY A 105 6.23 2.35 13.52
CA GLY A 105 7.09 2.97 14.52
C GLY A 105 8.08 1.98 15.15
N VAL A 106 7.62 0.79 15.50
CA VAL A 106 8.48 -0.29 16.04
C VAL A 106 9.52 -0.74 15.00
N ALA A 107 9.12 -0.91 13.73
CA ALA A 107 10.03 -1.30 12.66
C ALA A 107 11.12 -0.23 12.41
N VAL A 108 10.76 1.06 12.42
CA VAL A 108 11.71 2.17 12.30
C VAL A 108 12.69 2.18 13.49
N GLU A 109 12.18 2.07 14.73
CA GLU A 109 13.03 2.02 15.91
C GLU A 109 13.97 0.81 15.94
N TRP A 110 13.52 -0.33 15.42
CA TRP A 110 14.36 -1.50 15.26
C TRP A 110 15.45 -1.26 14.20
N ALA A 111 15.08 -0.72 13.05
CA ALA A 111 16.00 -0.41 11.95
C ALA A 111 17.14 0.51 12.40
N LYS A 112 16.85 1.52 13.22
CA LYS A 112 17.84 2.47 13.76
C LYS A 112 18.84 1.83 14.75
N ARG A 113 18.52 0.67 15.29
CA ARG A 113 19.39 -0.06 16.24
C ARG A 113 20.08 -1.26 15.63
N GLU A 114 19.58 -1.72 14.48
CA GLU A 114 20.11 -2.93 13.83
C GLU A 114 21.37 -2.60 13.02
N PRO A 115 22.52 -3.20 13.36
CA PRO A 115 23.76 -2.95 12.65
C PRO A 115 23.66 -3.30 11.16
N GLY A 116 24.11 -2.38 10.31
CA GLY A 116 24.11 -2.55 8.86
C GLY A 116 22.75 -2.30 8.20
N VAL A 117 21.77 -1.71 8.91
CA VAL A 117 20.59 -1.09 8.32
C VAL A 117 20.84 0.41 8.19
N PRO A 118 20.88 0.97 6.97
CA PRO A 118 21.08 2.41 6.77
C PRO A 118 19.80 3.14 7.15
N SER A 119 19.80 3.87 8.26
CA SER A 119 18.61 4.49 8.83
C SER A 119 18.82 5.95 9.25
N ASP A 120 19.86 6.59 8.72
CA ASP A 120 20.14 8.01 8.97
C ASP A 120 19.14 8.92 8.26
N ARG A 121 18.57 8.43 7.16
CA ARG A 121 17.46 9.05 6.40
C ARG A 121 16.36 8.02 6.17
N ILE A 122 15.11 8.39 6.43
CA ILE A 122 13.97 7.47 6.34
C ILE A 122 12.87 8.06 5.46
N VAL A 123 12.54 7.35 4.40
CA VAL A 123 11.37 7.64 3.56
C VAL A 123 10.32 6.55 3.78
N LEU A 124 9.08 6.95 4.02
CA LEU A 124 7.95 6.01 4.03
C LEU A 124 7.43 5.82 2.60
N TRP A 125 7.25 4.58 2.19
CA TRP A 125 6.47 4.22 1.02
C TRP A 125 5.22 3.51 1.46
N GLY A 126 4.05 3.89 0.94
CA GLY A 126 2.84 3.17 1.30
C GLY A 126 1.77 3.22 0.23
N ALA A 127 1.03 2.11 0.09
CA ALA A 127 0.01 1.96 -0.94
C ALA A 127 -1.41 1.81 -0.36
N SER A 128 -2.40 2.36 -1.09
CA SER A 128 -3.82 2.10 -0.82
C SER A 128 -4.21 2.38 0.63
N GLN A 129 -4.51 1.35 1.43
CA GLN A 129 -4.85 1.41 2.85
C GLN A 129 -3.77 2.13 3.70
N ALA A 130 -2.52 2.16 3.26
CA ALA A 130 -1.47 2.90 3.95
C ALA A 130 -1.74 4.42 4.03
N GLY A 131 -2.66 4.95 3.22
CA GLY A 131 -3.10 6.34 3.30
C GLY A 131 -3.62 6.76 4.66
N TRP A 132 -4.13 5.82 5.47
CA TRP A 132 -4.55 6.08 6.86
C TRP A 132 -3.42 5.85 7.88
N VAL A 133 -2.30 5.23 7.47
CA VAL A 133 -1.17 4.90 8.35
C VAL A 133 -0.05 5.93 8.23
N LEU A 134 0.33 6.27 6.99
CA LEU A 134 1.46 7.17 6.72
C LEU A 134 1.37 8.51 7.47
N PRO A 135 0.22 9.24 7.44
CA PRO A 135 0.11 10.51 8.13
C PRO A 135 0.24 10.39 9.65
N GLN A 136 -0.28 9.31 10.25
CA GLN A 136 -0.15 9.05 11.68
C GLN A 136 1.32 8.86 12.07
N VAL A 137 2.07 8.08 11.29
CA VAL A 137 3.51 7.86 11.53
C VAL A 137 4.27 9.18 11.44
N VAL A 138 4.02 9.99 10.39
CA VAL A 138 4.69 11.29 10.21
C VAL A 138 4.33 12.27 11.34
N ALA A 139 3.06 12.32 11.75
CA ALA A 139 2.64 13.17 12.87
C ALA A 139 3.35 12.81 14.18
N ALA A 140 3.52 11.50 14.44
CA ALA A 140 4.12 10.99 15.67
C ALA A 140 5.65 11.05 15.70
N ARG A 141 6.33 11.18 14.53
CA ARG A 141 7.78 11.07 14.41
C ARG A 141 8.41 12.31 13.80
N SER A 142 9.67 12.58 14.18
CA SER A 142 10.47 13.70 13.64
C SER A 142 11.67 13.23 12.81
N ASP A 143 11.79 11.94 12.59
CA ASP A 143 12.91 11.28 11.89
C ASP A 143 12.45 10.62 10.57
N ILE A 144 11.38 11.14 9.98
CA ILE A 144 10.91 10.79 8.64
C ILE A 144 11.28 11.95 7.70
N ASP A 145 11.98 11.66 6.62
CA ASP A 145 12.53 12.64 5.69
C ASP A 145 11.69 12.80 4.41
N GLY A 146 10.73 11.93 4.17
CA GLY A 146 9.83 12.02 3.02
C GLY A 146 8.81 10.90 2.97
N VAL A 147 7.79 11.07 2.12
CA VAL A 147 6.70 10.09 1.95
C VAL A 147 6.37 9.89 0.48
N VAL A 148 6.29 8.64 0.06
CA VAL A 148 5.71 8.22 -1.22
C VAL A 148 4.36 7.54 -0.94
N ALA A 149 3.28 8.19 -1.37
CA ALA A 149 1.91 7.71 -1.21
C ALA A 149 1.39 7.20 -2.56
N VAL A 150 1.13 5.90 -2.68
CA VAL A 150 0.74 5.25 -3.94
C VAL A 150 -0.74 4.88 -3.89
N SER A 151 -1.56 5.48 -4.73
CA SER A 151 -3.02 5.23 -4.79
C SER A 151 -3.69 5.22 -3.42
N THR A 152 -3.32 6.13 -2.53
CA THR A 152 -3.78 6.14 -1.15
C THR A 152 -5.21 6.70 -1.01
N ALA A 153 -6.01 6.06 -0.15
CA ALA A 153 -7.36 6.52 0.17
C ALA A 153 -7.36 7.56 1.31
N VAL A 154 -8.38 8.42 1.34
CA VAL A 154 -8.57 9.44 2.39
C VAL A 154 -9.65 9.02 3.38
N ASN A 155 -10.84 8.68 2.92
CA ASN A 155 -11.96 8.30 3.78
C ASN A 155 -12.50 6.92 3.40
N TRP A 156 -12.59 6.02 4.36
CA TRP A 156 -13.00 4.63 4.15
C TRP A 156 -14.36 4.48 3.48
N LEU A 157 -15.37 5.18 4.00
CA LEU A 157 -16.75 5.03 3.49
C LEU A 157 -16.93 5.65 2.10
N ARG A 158 -16.27 6.76 1.82
CA ARG A 158 -16.28 7.37 0.49
C ARG A 158 -15.53 6.52 -0.52
N GLN A 159 -14.36 6.00 -0.12
CA GLN A 159 -13.60 5.09 -0.96
C GLN A 159 -14.39 3.83 -1.32
N GLY A 160 -15.06 3.21 -0.35
CA GLY A 160 -15.90 2.03 -0.61
C GLY A 160 -17.07 2.33 -1.56
N ARG A 161 -17.68 3.52 -1.48
CA ARG A 161 -18.73 3.96 -2.42
C ARG A 161 -18.16 4.17 -3.82
N TYR A 162 -17.04 4.88 -3.93
CA TYR A 162 -16.36 5.11 -5.20
C TYR A 162 -15.99 3.79 -5.90
N ASN A 163 -15.38 2.85 -5.15
CA ASN A 163 -15.03 1.55 -5.69
C ASN A 163 -16.25 0.80 -6.25
N LEU A 164 -17.35 0.75 -5.50
CA LEU A 164 -18.58 0.13 -5.97
C LEU A 164 -19.08 0.77 -7.28
N GLU A 165 -19.15 2.10 -7.32
CA GLU A 165 -19.67 2.82 -8.49
C GLU A 165 -18.75 2.65 -9.70
N SER A 166 -17.43 2.72 -9.52
CA SER A 166 -16.43 2.51 -10.58
C SER A 166 -16.47 1.10 -11.16
N GLU A 167 -16.65 0.08 -10.31
CA GLU A 167 -16.79 -1.30 -10.78
C GLU A 167 -18.10 -1.51 -11.55
N LEU A 168 -19.20 -0.89 -11.12
CA LEU A 168 -20.47 -0.92 -11.85
C LEU A 168 -20.38 -0.19 -13.20
N ASP A 169 -19.60 0.90 -13.27
CA ASP A 169 -19.31 1.59 -14.54
C ASP A 169 -18.50 0.70 -15.48
N HIS A 170 -17.44 0.08 -14.97
CA HIS A 170 -16.57 -0.82 -15.74
C HIS A 170 -17.33 -2.05 -16.28
N GLN A 171 -18.28 -2.56 -15.50
CA GLN A 171 -19.14 -3.69 -15.89
C GLN A 171 -20.30 -3.28 -16.80
N GLU A 172 -20.43 -2.00 -17.15
CA GLU A 172 -21.57 -1.45 -17.92
C GLU A 172 -22.93 -1.83 -17.29
N ALA A 173 -22.99 -1.88 -15.94
CA ALA A 173 -24.15 -2.32 -15.20
C ALA A 173 -25.40 -1.49 -15.54
N SER A 174 -26.55 -2.16 -15.72
CA SER A 174 -27.85 -1.53 -15.96
C SER A 174 -28.29 -0.68 -14.76
N THR A 175 -29.22 0.24 -14.98
CA THR A 175 -29.79 1.07 -13.90
C THR A 175 -30.39 0.22 -12.76
N ALA A 176 -30.98 -0.93 -13.08
CA ALA A 176 -31.57 -1.82 -12.09
C ALA A 176 -30.49 -2.48 -11.23
N GLU A 177 -29.42 -3.01 -11.84
CA GLU A 177 -28.27 -3.60 -11.14
C GLU A 177 -27.57 -2.56 -10.26
N ARG A 178 -27.35 -1.34 -10.76
CA ARG A 178 -26.77 -0.24 -9.97
C ARG A 178 -27.62 0.08 -8.74
N THR A 179 -28.94 0.25 -8.93
CA THR A 179 -29.84 0.55 -7.83
C THR A 179 -29.82 -0.55 -6.78
N GLN A 180 -29.82 -1.81 -7.21
CA GLN A 180 -29.75 -2.96 -6.31
C GLN A 180 -28.43 -2.97 -5.54
N SER A 181 -27.28 -2.91 -6.21
CA SER A 181 -25.96 -2.99 -5.58
C SER A 181 -25.72 -1.84 -4.62
N VAL A 182 -26.15 -0.62 -4.96
CA VAL A 182 -26.07 0.54 -4.07
C VAL A 182 -26.97 0.35 -2.84
N THR A 183 -28.20 -0.15 -3.01
CA THR A 183 -29.12 -0.42 -1.89
C THR A 183 -28.55 -1.49 -0.95
N GLU A 184 -28.00 -2.57 -1.51
CA GLU A 184 -27.35 -3.63 -0.72
C GLU A 184 -26.13 -3.11 0.06
N SER A 185 -25.26 -2.31 -0.58
CA SER A 185 -24.12 -1.66 0.06
C SER A 185 -24.56 -0.71 1.19
N ASP A 186 -25.62 0.08 0.97
CA ASP A 186 -26.15 0.98 1.99
C ASP A 186 -26.76 0.21 3.17
N HIS A 187 -27.37 -0.93 2.91
CA HIS A 187 -27.89 -1.82 3.95
C HIS A 187 -26.75 -2.37 4.82
N VAL A 188 -25.68 -2.92 4.22
CA VAL A 188 -24.50 -3.39 4.95
C VAL A 188 -23.85 -2.26 5.74
N ARG A 189 -23.76 -1.06 5.15
CA ARG A 189 -23.26 0.14 5.86
C ARG A 189 -24.11 0.47 7.08
N ALA A 190 -25.43 0.39 6.99
CA ALA A 190 -26.33 0.64 8.11
C ALA A 190 -26.16 -0.40 9.23
N ILE A 191 -25.96 -1.69 8.88
CA ILE A 191 -25.64 -2.76 9.84
C ILE A 191 -24.32 -2.40 10.57
N LEU A 192 -23.30 -1.99 9.83
CA LEU A 192 -22.00 -1.62 10.38
C LEU A 192 -22.08 -0.39 11.31
N GLN A 193 -22.77 0.66 10.86
CA GLN A 193 -22.90 1.93 11.62
C GLN A 193 -23.64 1.80 12.95
N ARG A 194 -24.58 0.85 13.07
CA ARG A 194 -25.26 0.58 14.34
C ARG A 194 -24.47 -0.31 15.30
N GLY A 195 -23.26 -0.75 14.89
CA GLY A 195 -22.39 -1.60 15.72
C GLY A 195 -22.88 -3.04 15.84
N ALA A 196 -23.52 -3.57 14.80
CA ALA A 196 -24.05 -4.93 14.80
C ALA A 196 -22.93 -5.98 14.99
N SER A 197 -23.25 -7.02 15.76
CA SER A 197 -22.40 -8.20 15.89
C SER A 197 -22.24 -8.94 14.56
N TYR A 198 -21.25 -9.82 14.47
CA TYR A 198 -21.10 -10.67 13.27
C TYR A 198 -22.32 -11.54 12.99
N ASP A 199 -22.96 -12.08 14.02
CA ASP A 199 -24.11 -12.96 13.86
C ASP A 199 -25.34 -12.20 13.35
N GLU A 200 -25.55 -10.94 13.79
CA GLU A 200 -26.55 -10.04 13.24
C GLU A 200 -26.24 -9.66 11.79
N TYR A 201 -24.98 -9.30 11.48
CA TYR A 201 -24.56 -9.05 10.09
C TYR A 201 -24.86 -10.26 9.19
N ARG A 202 -24.50 -11.47 9.63
CA ARG A 202 -24.74 -12.71 8.87
C ARG A 202 -26.23 -13.01 8.66
N ALA A 203 -27.07 -12.64 9.62
CA ALA A 203 -28.52 -12.85 9.53
C ALA A 203 -29.21 -11.84 8.60
N GLU A 204 -28.67 -10.62 8.48
CA GLU A 204 -29.32 -9.50 7.81
C GLU A 204 -28.68 -9.11 6.48
N THR A 205 -27.42 -9.49 6.21
CA THR A 205 -26.72 -9.10 4.98
C THR A 205 -27.37 -9.71 3.75
N PRO A 206 -27.60 -8.92 2.68
CA PRO A 206 -28.06 -9.42 1.39
C PRO A 206 -26.94 -10.05 0.55
N GLU A 207 -25.67 -9.90 0.97
CA GLU A 207 -24.49 -10.35 0.21
C GLU A 207 -24.49 -11.88 0.02
N GLN A 208 -24.27 -12.34 -1.21
CA GLN A 208 -24.14 -13.76 -1.52
C GLN A 208 -22.87 -14.38 -0.94
N ASN A 209 -21.80 -13.61 -0.89
CA ASN A 209 -20.50 -13.97 -0.33
C ASN A 209 -20.13 -13.04 0.83
N PRO A 210 -20.79 -13.16 1.98
CA PRO A 210 -20.54 -12.24 3.08
C PRO A 210 -19.15 -12.42 3.68
N MET A 211 -18.65 -11.35 4.30
CA MET A 211 -17.36 -11.33 4.97
C MET A 211 -17.21 -12.46 6.00
N SER A 212 -15.99 -12.95 6.19
CA SER A 212 -15.68 -13.81 7.32
C SER A 212 -15.83 -13.05 8.65
N ARG A 213 -15.85 -13.75 9.78
CA ARG A 213 -15.91 -13.15 11.12
C ARG A 213 -14.72 -12.23 11.38
N GLU A 214 -13.55 -12.65 10.97
CA GLU A 214 -12.29 -11.91 11.12
C GLU A 214 -12.30 -10.64 10.26
N ARG A 215 -12.77 -10.75 9.00
CA ARG A 215 -12.88 -9.61 8.09
C ARG A 215 -13.93 -8.60 8.58
N TRP A 216 -15.10 -9.08 9.07
CA TRP A 216 -16.10 -8.21 9.68
C TRP A 216 -15.55 -7.45 10.88
N ARG A 217 -14.81 -8.16 11.77
CA ARG A 217 -14.11 -7.53 12.90
C ARG A 217 -13.17 -6.43 12.43
N PHE A 218 -12.32 -6.71 11.44
CA PHE A 218 -11.38 -5.74 10.89
C PHE A 218 -12.09 -4.50 10.34
N VAL A 219 -13.17 -4.70 9.56
CA VAL A 219 -13.99 -3.61 9.02
C VAL A 219 -14.62 -2.81 10.15
N THR A 220 -15.18 -3.46 11.17
CA THR A 220 -15.80 -2.80 12.33
C THR A 220 -14.81 -1.93 13.11
N LEU A 221 -13.56 -2.35 13.21
CA LEU A 221 -12.49 -1.58 13.87
C LEU A 221 -12.09 -0.32 13.06
N ASN A 222 -12.20 -0.36 11.73
CA ASN A 222 -11.52 0.60 10.86
C ASN A 222 -12.43 1.45 9.95
N PHE A 223 -13.73 1.13 9.80
CA PHE A 223 -14.62 1.76 8.81
C PHE A 223 -14.82 3.27 8.94
N GLN A 224 -14.47 3.85 10.10
CA GLN A 224 -14.57 5.30 10.36
C GLN A 224 -13.28 6.05 10.01
N SER A 225 -12.25 5.37 9.48
CA SER A 225 -10.97 5.98 9.17
C SER A 225 -11.10 7.10 8.15
N ASP A 226 -10.51 8.25 8.50
CA ASP A 226 -10.38 9.44 7.65
C ASP A 226 -9.00 10.06 7.89
N ALA A 227 -8.16 10.07 6.86
CA ALA A 227 -6.78 10.56 6.95
C ALA A 227 -6.66 12.09 7.12
N THR A 228 -7.77 12.83 7.01
CA THR A 228 -7.74 14.30 6.95
C THR A 228 -7.16 14.94 8.22
N SER A 229 -7.51 14.41 9.40
CA SER A 229 -6.99 14.91 10.69
C SER A 229 -5.50 14.62 10.83
N ASP A 230 -5.09 13.42 10.44
CA ASP A 230 -3.71 12.97 10.59
C ASP A 230 -2.78 13.65 9.57
N LEU A 231 -3.26 13.90 8.35
CA LEU A 231 -2.55 14.74 7.37
C LEU A 231 -2.32 16.16 7.90
N ARG A 232 -3.34 16.77 8.55
CA ARG A 232 -3.17 18.10 9.19
C ARG A 232 -2.18 18.06 10.34
N ALA A 233 -2.13 16.97 11.10
CA ALA A 233 -1.15 16.79 12.17
C ALA A 233 0.27 16.53 11.63
N ALA A 234 0.39 15.89 10.46
CA ALA A 234 1.65 15.62 9.79
C ALA A 234 2.23 16.86 9.07
N ALA A 235 1.40 17.71 8.48
CA ALA A 235 1.84 18.86 7.68
C ALA A 235 2.89 19.77 8.37
N PRO A 236 2.83 20.06 9.70
CA PRO A 236 3.85 20.85 10.37
C PRO A 236 5.26 20.21 10.43
N ARG A 237 5.42 18.95 9.99
CA ARG A 237 6.74 18.32 9.87
C ARG A 237 7.56 18.88 8.72
N ASP A 238 6.88 19.52 7.75
CA ASP A 238 7.48 20.21 6.60
C ASP A 238 8.44 19.32 5.78
N ILE A 239 8.01 18.08 5.54
CA ILE A 239 8.75 17.10 4.74
C ILE A 239 8.10 16.93 3.36
N PRO A 240 8.87 16.51 2.33
CA PRO A 240 8.32 16.28 1.00
C PRO A 240 7.40 15.05 0.95
N TRP A 241 6.26 15.21 0.28
CA TRP A 241 5.31 14.15 -0.05
C TRP A 241 5.22 13.97 -1.56
N HIS A 242 5.20 12.74 -2.01
CA HIS A 242 4.96 12.39 -3.41
C HIS A 242 3.75 11.49 -3.53
N LEU A 243 2.67 11.98 -4.15
CA LEU A 243 1.47 11.20 -4.42
C LEU A 243 1.55 10.64 -5.84
N MET A 244 1.54 9.32 -5.96
CA MET A 244 1.47 8.61 -7.24
C MET A 244 0.05 8.07 -7.45
N ALA A 245 -0.59 8.40 -8.56
CA ALA A 245 -1.98 8.09 -8.83
C ALA A 245 -2.20 7.50 -10.23
N GLY A 246 -2.98 6.42 -10.31
CA GLY A 246 -3.38 5.80 -11.57
C GLY A 246 -4.67 6.45 -12.12
N THR A 247 -4.68 6.85 -13.40
CA THR A 247 -5.87 7.45 -14.03
C THR A 247 -7.00 6.45 -14.29
N HIS A 248 -6.70 5.15 -14.17
CA HIS A 248 -7.66 4.04 -14.27
C HIS A 248 -7.89 3.34 -12.93
N ASP A 249 -7.65 4.06 -11.82
CA ASP A 249 -7.90 3.52 -10.49
C ASP A 249 -9.40 3.39 -10.22
N ARG A 250 -9.88 2.15 -10.08
CA ARG A 250 -11.28 1.84 -9.75
C ARG A 250 -11.50 1.66 -8.25
N ASN A 251 -10.42 1.58 -7.47
CA ASN A 251 -10.53 1.36 -6.03
C ASN A 251 -10.56 2.67 -5.24
N VAL A 252 -9.80 3.68 -5.67
CA VAL A 252 -9.65 4.95 -4.96
C VAL A 252 -9.94 6.12 -5.88
N ASP A 253 -10.75 7.07 -5.41
CA ASP A 253 -10.94 8.36 -6.08
C ASP A 253 -9.67 9.20 -5.96
N ILE A 254 -8.83 9.12 -6.99
CA ILE A 254 -7.57 9.89 -7.06
C ILE A 254 -7.81 11.40 -7.04
N ASN A 255 -8.96 11.89 -7.52
CA ASN A 255 -9.28 13.31 -7.51
C ASN A 255 -9.62 13.79 -6.09
N GLU A 256 -10.32 12.97 -5.31
CA GLU A 256 -10.52 13.25 -3.88
C GLU A 256 -9.18 13.28 -3.14
N THR A 257 -8.35 12.25 -3.32
CA THR A 257 -7.05 12.14 -2.64
C THR A 257 -6.15 13.33 -2.99
N GLU A 258 -5.99 13.63 -4.27
CA GLU A 258 -5.17 14.76 -4.71
C GLU A 258 -5.66 16.08 -4.12
N ARG A 259 -6.98 16.35 -4.17
CA ARG A 259 -7.56 17.56 -3.63
C ARG A 259 -7.27 17.71 -2.14
N VAL A 260 -7.49 16.66 -1.34
CA VAL A 260 -7.28 16.70 0.11
C VAL A 260 -5.78 16.86 0.44
N TYR A 261 -4.91 16.16 -0.27
CA TYR A 261 -3.46 16.27 -0.07
C TYR A 261 -2.96 17.67 -0.43
N ARG A 262 -3.40 18.25 -1.58
CA ARG A 262 -3.04 19.63 -1.97
C ARG A 262 -3.53 20.68 -0.97
N ASP A 263 -4.76 20.54 -0.51
CA ASP A 263 -5.37 21.50 0.42
C ASP A 263 -4.65 21.53 1.78
N ILE A 264 -4.03 20.41 2.19
CA ILE A 264 -3.40 20.27 3.50
C ILE A 264 -1.88 20.46 3.42
N LEU A 265 -1.22 19.84 2.45
CA LEU A 265 0.25 19.80 2.35
C LEU A 265 0.83 20.95 1.51
N GLY A 266 0.04 21.55 0.63
CA GLY A 266 0.48 22.70 -0.17
C GLY A 266 1.74 22.38 -0.99
N ASP A 267 2.79 23.18 -0.80
CA ASP A 267 4.05 23.10 -1.54
C ASP A 267 4.91 21.87 -1.16
N GLN A 268 4.57 21.16 -0.07
CA GLN A 268 5.24 19.91 0.29
C GLN A 268 4.86 18.75 -0.65
N LEU A 269 3.76 18.91 -1.42
CA LEU A 269 3.22 17.86 -2.28
C LEU A 269 3.73 17.94 -3.70
N THR A 270 4.30 16.86 -4.20
CA THR A 270 4.51 16.59 -5.62
C THR A 270 3.58 15.48 -6.10
N LEU A 271 3.30 15.41 -7.41
CA LEU A 271 2.33 14.48 -7.97
C LEU A 271 2.86 13.78 -9.21
N GLY A 272 2.68 12.45 -9.26
CA GLY A 272 2.80 11.63 -10.45
C GLY A 272 1.43 11.07 -10.86
N ARG A 273 0.96 11.33 -12.09
CA ARG A 273 -0.24 10.71 -12.66
C ARG A 273 0.16 9.80 -13.81
N PHE A 274 -0.36 8.57 -13.82
CA PHE A 274 0.00 7.53 -14.76
C PHE A 274 -1.23 6.88 -15.37
N GLU A 275 -1.13 6.46 -16.62
CA GLU A 275 -2.12 5.57 -17.28
C GLU A 275 -2.03 4.16 -16.65
N ALA A 276 -2.42 4.07 -15.39
CA ALA A 276 -2.27 2.92 -14.53
C ALA A 276 -3.57 2.60 -13.77
N ALA A 277 -3.76 1.34 -13.44
CA ALA A 277 -4.74 0.86 -12.49
C ALA A 277 -4.28 1.12 -11.04
N HIS A 278 -5.08 0.69 -10.05
CA HIS A 278 -4.85 0.94 -8.63
C HIS A 278 -3.44 0.56 -8.13
N SER A 279 -2.92 -0.59 -8.55
CA SER A 279 -1.59 -1.09 -8.15
C SER A 279 -0.44 -0.53 -9.01
N MET A 280 -0.64 0.57 -9.73
CA MET A 280 0.31 1.17 -10.68
C MET A 280 0.66 0.27 -11.87
N VAL A 281 -0.04 -0.83 -12.07
CA VAL A 281 0.11 -1.67 -13.25
C VAL A 281 -0.64 -1.08 -14.45
N ARG A 282 -0.27 -1.50 -15.65
CA ARG A 282 -1.01 -1.16 -16.87
C ARG A 282 -2.44 -1.72 -16.78
N PRO A 283 -3.50 -0.98 -17.14
CA PRO A 283 -4.88 -1.44 -16.99
C PRO A 283 -5.14 -2.82 -17.60
N VAL A 284 -4.56 -3.13 -18.77
CA VAL A 284 -4.70 -4.44 -19.41
C VAL A 284 -4.18 -5.62 -18.55
N MET A 285 -3.28 -5.37 -17.60
CA MET A 285 -2.75 -6.41 -16.70
C MET A 285 -3.75 -6.75 -15.59
N GLU A 286 -4.60 -5.81 -15.21
CA GLU A 286 -5.69 -6.01 -14.26
C GLU A 286 -6.91 -6.62 -14.95
N ASP A 287 -7.30 -6.10 -16.11
CA ASP A 287 -8.50 -6.53 -16.84
C ASP A 287 -8.33 -7.94 -17.46
N ALA A 288 -7.12 -8.30 -17.90
CA ALA A 288 -6.80 -9.61 -18.47
C ALA A 288 -5.95 -10.44 -17.50
N GLN A 289 -6.57 -11.04 -16.48
CA GLN A 289 -5.88 -11.78 -15.41
C GLN A 289 -4.81 -12.77 -15.90
N VAL A 290 -5.10 -13.52 -16.99
CA VAL A 290 -4.12 -14.48 -17.54
C VAL A 290 -2.87 -13.77 -18.04
N VAL A 291 -3.02 -12.60 -18.69
CA VAL A 291 -1.91 -11.77 -19.17
C VAL A 291 -1.14 -11.20 -18.00
N GLY A 292 -1.86 -10.68 -16.99
CA GLY A 292 -1.26 -10.15 -15.77
C GLY A 292 -0.43 -11.20 -15.04
N ILE A 293 -1.00 -12.37 -14.77
CA ILE A 293 -0.31 -13.49 -14.09
C ILE A 293 0.91 -13.96 -14.89
N ALA A 294 0.76 -14.18 -16.20
CA ALA A 294 1.87 -14.60 -17.03
C ALA A 294 3.01 -13.56 -17.05
N THR A 295 2.68 -12.27 -17.07
CA THR A 295 3.64 -11.16 -16.99
C THR A 295 4.29 -11.10 -15.61
N ALA A 296 3.52 -11.26 -14.54
CA ALA A 296 4.03 -11.31 -13.15
C ALA A 296 5.09 -12.41 -12.98
N ILE A 297 4.87 -13.57 -13.56
CA ILE A 297 5.80 -14.70 -13.50
C ILE A 297 7.03 -14.47 -14.39
N ALA A 298 6.82 -13.99 -15.62
CA ALA A 298 7.89 -13.95 -16.62
C ALA A 298 8.74 -12.68 -16.55
N TRP A 299 8.11 -11.53 -16.30
CA TRP A 299 8.75 -10.21 -16.33
C TRP A 299 8.01 -9.20 -15.47
N PRO A 300 8.09 -9.25 -14.11
CA PRO A 300 7.31 -8.40 -13.20
C PRO A 300 7.40 -6.89 -13.48
N ARG A 301 8.57 -6.41 -13.94
CA ARG A 301 8.74 -4.99 -14.34
C ARG A 301 7.78 -4.56 -15.44
N ALA A 302 7.39 -5.45 -16.33
CA ALA A 302 6.48 -5.16 -17.42
C ALA A 302 5.01 -5.04 -16.99
N LEU A 303 4.68 -5.36 -15.74
CA LEU A 303 3.35 -5.09 -15.17
C LEU A 303 3.08 -3.59 -15.07
N PHE A 304 4.07 -2.83 -14.62
CA PHE A 304 3.90 -1.42 -14.28
C PHE A 304 3.66 -0.54 -15.50
N ALA A 305 2.88 0.50 -15.30
CA ALA A 305 2.70 1.53 -16.32
C ALA A 305 4.03 2.27 -16.57
N PRO A 306 4.28 2.71 -17.82
CA PRO A 306 5.50 3.43 -18.15
C PRO A 306 5.73 4.65 -17.25
N GLY A 307 6.97 4.79 -16.78
CA GLY A 307 7.40 5.92 -15.96
C GLY A 307 7.14 5.81 -14.46
N VAL A 308 6.32 4.85 -13.99
CA VAL A 308 6.00 4.70 -12.55
C VAL A 308 7.26 4.52 -11.70
N ILE A 309 8.11 3.56 -12.03
CA ILE A 309 9.33 3.30 -11.25
C ILE A 309 10.37 4.41 -11.45
N ASP A 310 10.43 5.03 -12.62
CA ASP A 310 11.34 6.15 -12.88
C ASP A 310 10.95 7.41 -12.08
N ASP A 311 9.68 7.68 -11.94
CA ASP A 311 9.15 8.80 -11.15
C ASP A 311 9.42 8.59 -9.65
N TYR A 312 9.16 7.37 -9.14
CA TYR A 312 9.51 6.98 -7.78
C TYR A 312 11.01 7.17 -7.50
N ARG A 313 11.87 6.68 -8.40
CA ARG A 313 13.32 6.86 -8.31
C ARG A 313 13.72 8.34 -8.34
N GLY A 314 13.06 9.12 -9.21
CA GLY A 314 13.28 10.57 -9.33
C GLY A 314 12.94 11.35 -8.06
N PHE A 315 11.93 10.91 -7.29
CA PHE A 315 11.61 11.48 -5.99
C PHE A 315 12.66 11.13 -4.92
N LEU A 316 13.18 9.90 -4.93
CA LEU A 316 14.16 9.45 -3.93
C LEU A 316 15.56 10.07 -4.15
N ALA A 317 15.97 10.27 -5.41
CA ALA A 317 17.34 10.66 -5.75
C ALA A 317 17.81 11.97 -5.06
N PRO A 318 17.04 13.08 -5.05
CA PRO A 318 17.47 14.31 -4.36
C PRO A 318 17.45 14.22 -2.84
N LEU A 319 16.77 13.22 -2.26
CA LEU A 319 16.77 12.98 -0.81
C LEU A 319 18.00 12.17 -0.37
N ALA A 320 18.77 11.63 -1.31
CA ALA A 320 20.01 10.91 -1.04
C ALA A 320 21.21 11.86 -0.80
N ASP A 321 21.15 13.11 -1.28
CA ASP A 321 22.18 14.14 -1.13
C ASP A 321 22.01 14.88 0.22
#